data_ef8b3b32c9d4438f6f40022a03240e5c
#
_entry.id   ef8b3b32c9d4438f6f40022a03240e5c
#
_cell.length_a   1.000
_cell.length_b   1.000
_cell.length_c   1.000
_cell.angle_alpha   90.00
_cell.angle_beta   90.00
_cell.angle_gamma   90.00
#
_symmetry.space_group_name_H-M   'P 1'
#
loop_
_entity.id
_entity.type
_entity.pdbx_description
1 polymer ?
#
loop_
_entity_poly.entity_id
_entity_poly.type
_entity_poly.pdbx_seq_one_letter_code
_entity_poly.pdbx_strand_id
1 'polypeptide(L)'
;MDENKMEWREYARYAEMSVEELARDCEVQVFRATGPGGQGVNTTDSAVRMKHIPSGIVVTARESRSQFQNRASCLRKLRAELERRGRPPRRRVKTKVPQRSRQRRLNDKHFNAIKKGQPSQARRGGMIFSISCGEMGTVLRL
;
A
#
# COMPACT_ATOMS: atom_id res chain seq x y z
N MET A 1 -20.52 1.85 -2.22
CA MET A 1 -20.64 0.38 -1.98
C MET A 1 -20.34 -0.27 -3.31
N ASP A 2 -19.23 -1.00 -3.39
CA ASP A 2 -18.83 -1.66 -4.65
C ASP A 2 -19.75 -2.87 -4.90
N GLU A 3 -20.81 -2.64 -5.63
CA GLU A 3 -21.85 -3.64 -5.97
C GLU A 3 -21.34 -4.80 -6.83
N ASN A 4 -20.06 -4.82 -7.19
CA ASN A 4 -19.49 -5.81 -8.10
C ASN A 4 -18.34 -6.63 -7.47
N LYS A 5 -18.34 -6.77 -6.14
CA LYS A 5 -17.34 -7.60 -5.47
C LYS A 5 -17.90 -9.00 -5.26
N MET A 6 -17.59 -9.89 -6.20
CA MET A 6 -17.91 -11.31 -6.09
C MET A 6 -17.31 -11.92 -4.82
N GLU A 7 -17.97 -12.93 -4.26
CA GLU A 7 -17.39 -13.72 -3.16
C GLU A 7 -16.16 -14.53 -3.62
N TRP A 8 -15.25 -14.80 -2.69
CA TRP A 8 -14.04 -15.59 -2.97
C TRP A 8 -14.36 -16.98 -3.54
N ARG A 9 -15.52 -17.58 -3.18
CA ARG A 9 -15.98 -18.88 -3.69
C ARG A 9 -16.28 -18.84 -5.18
N GLU A 10 -16.85 -17.76 -5.66
CA GLU A 10 -17.15 -17.57 -7.08
C GLU A 10 -15.87 -17.39 -7.89
N TYR A 11 -14.90 -16.63 -7.38
CA TYR A 11 -13.58 -16.55 -8.01
C TYR A 11 -12.87 -17.90 -8.08
N ALA A 12 -12.98 -18.74 -7.03
CA ALA A 12 -12.43 -20.09 -7.02
C ALA A 12 -13.07 -20.96 -8.10
N ARG A 13 -14.40 -20.89 -8.25
CA ARG A 13 -15.13 -21.61 -9.30
C ARG A 13 -14.64 -21.24 -10.70
N TYR A 14 -14.47 -19.95 -10.99
CA TYR A 14 -13.94 -19.51 -12.29
C TYR A 14 -12.47 -19.93 -12.50
N ALA A 15 -11.67 -19.99 -11.45
CA ALA A 15 -10.29 -20.44 -11.54
C ALA A 15 -10.16 -21.93 -11.89
N GLU A 16 -11.17 -22.76 -11.51
CA GLU A 16 -11.23 -24.20 -11.80
C GLU A 16 -11.74 -24.51 -13.22
N MET A 17 -12.36 -23.53 -13.90
CA MET A 17 -12.87 -23.71 -15.26
C MET A 17 -11.75 -23.96 -16.26
N SER A 18 -12.10 -24.61 -17.39
CA SER A 18 -11.16 -24.81 -18.50
C SER A 18 -10.75 -23.46 -19.11
N VAL A 19 -9.58 -23.43 -19.74
CA VAL A 19 -9.08 -22.21 -20.42
C VAL A 19 -10.03 -21.76 -21.52
N GLU A 20 -10.68 -22.72 -22.19
CA GLU A 20 -11.60 -22.44 -23.29
C GLU A 20 -12.90 -21.81 -22.81
N GLU A 21 -13.47 -22.31 -21.71
CA GLU A 21 -14.66 -21.75 -21.08
C GLU A 21 -14.36 -20.34 -20.55
N LEU A 22 -13.24 -20.18 -19.85
CA LEU A 22 -12.80 -18.88 -19.35
C LEU A 22 -12.61 -17.86 -20.49
N ALA A 23 -12.11 -18.30 -21.65
CA ALA A 23 -11.93 -17.44 -22.81
C ALA A 23 -13.24 -16.97 -23.44
N ARG A 24 -14.32 -17.77 -23.33
CA ARG A 24 -15.68 -17.40 -23.82
C ARG A 24 -16.27 -16.27 -23.00
N ASP A 25 -16.01 -16.25 -21.70
CA ASP A 25 -16.52 -15.23 -20.79
C ASP A 25 -15.68 -13.94 -20.81
N CYS A 26 -14.70 -13.85 -21.72
CA CYS A 26 -13.79 -12.72 -21.82
C CYS A 26 -14.03 -11.89 -23.07
N GLU A 27 -14.13 -10.58 -22.88
CA GLU A 27 -14.02 -9.60 -23.95
C GLU A 27 -12.54 -9.29 -24.25
N VAL A 28 -12.15 -9.42 -25.52
CA VAL A 28 -10.76 -9.23 -25.97
C VAL A 28 -10.67 -7.97 -26.82
N GLN A 29 -9.80 -7.05 -26.41
CA GLN A 29 -9.48 -5.83 -27.14
C GLN A 29 -8.01 -5.83 -27.53
N VAL A 30 -7.74 -5.58 -28.78
CA VAL A 30 -6.38 -5.42 -29.33
C VAL A 30 -6.09 -3.93 -29.45
N PHE A 31 -4.90 -3.53 -29.06
CA PHE A 31 -4.50 -2.12 -29.11
C PHE A 31 -3.00 -1.99 -29.35
N ARG A 32 -2.62 -0.77 -29.75
CA ARG A 32 -1.20 -0.42 -29.92
C ARG A 32 -0.64 0.01 -28.57
N ALA A 33 0.43 -0.66 -28.16
CA ALA A 33 1.12 -0.29 -26.92
C ALA A 33 1.91 1.01 -27.16
N THR A 34 1.70 2.01 -26.30
CA THR A 34 2.50 3.24 -26.29
C THR A 34 3.54 3.14 -25.16
N GLY A 35 4.77 3.60 -25.43
CA GLY A 35 5.83 3.63 -24.42
C GLY A 35 7.22 3.63 -25.01
N PRO A 36 8.27 3.71 -24.16
CA PRO A 36 9.64 3.58 -24.61
C PRO A 36 9.84 2.16 -25.16
N GLY A 37 10.08 2.07 -26.46
CA GLY A 37 10.28 0.81 -27.17
C GLY A 37 10.76 1.08 -28.60
N GLY A 38 11.28 0.06 -29.26
CA GLY A 38 11.72 0.14 -30.65
C GLY A 38 10.56 0.26 -31.63
N GLN A 39 10.89 0.41 -32.91
CA GLN A 39 9.94 0.62 -34.01
C GLN A 39 8.78 -0.40 -34.02
N GLY A 40 9.02 -1.68 -33.67
CA GLY A 40 7.99 -2.72 -33.63
C GLY A 40 6.90 -2.51 -32.58
N VAL A 41 7.16 -1.79 -31.50
CA VAL A 41 6.17 -1.49 -30.44
C VAL A 41 5.19 -0.42 -30.92
N ASN A 42 5.69 0.54 -31.68
CA ASN A 42 4.92 1.68 -32.14
C ASN A 42 4.14 1.43 -33.44
N THR A 43 4.48 0.36 -34.18
CA THR A 43 3.92 0.10 -35.51
C THR A 43 2.86 -1.01 -35.50
N THR A 44 2.95 -1.97 -34.54
CA THR A 44 2.11 -3.17 -34.58
C THR A 44 1.10 -3.18 -33.42
N ASP A 45 -0.17 -3.45 -33.75
CA ASP A 45 -1.24 -3.64 -32.76
C ASP A 45 -1.14 -5.05 -32.15
N SER A 46 -0.10 -5.29 -31.36
CA SER A 46 0.18 -6.60 -30.75
C SER A 46 -0.30 -6.72 -29.31
N ALA A 47 -0.54 -5.60 -28.63
CA ALA A 47 -0.97 -5.60 -27.24
C ALA A 47 -2.44 -6.05 -27.12
N VAL A 48 -2.70 -6.86 -26.11
CA VAL A 48 -4.03 -7.42 -25.83
C VAL A 48 -4.49 -7.01 -24.44
N ARG A 49 -5.70 -6.50 -24.36
CA ARG A 49 -6.45 -6.29 -23.14
C ARG A 49 -7.59 -7.29 -23.11
N MET A 50 -7.77 -7.97 -22.00
CA MET A 50 -8.81 -8.96 -21.79
C MET A 50 -9.58 -8.59 -20.53
N LYS A 51 -10.91 -8.49 -20.66
CA LYS A 51 -11.84 -8.23 -19.56
C LYS A 51 -12.71 -9.46 -19.36
N HIS A 52 -12.65 -10.05 -18.19
CA HIS A 52 -13.55 -11.12 -17.81
C HIS A 52 -14.88 -10.50 -17.36
N ILE A 53 -15.94 -10.76 -18.12
CA ILE A 53 -17.24 -10.10 -17.92
C ILE A 53 -17.82 -10.36 -16.53
N PRO A 54 -17.91 -11.62 -16.03
CA PRO A 54 -18.55 -11.90 -14.76
C PRO A 54 -17.80 -11.27 -13.56
N SER A 55 -16.47 -11.32 -13.55
CA SER A 55 -15.67 -10.80 -12.42
C SER A 55 -15.24 -9.36 -12.54
N GLY A 56 -15.40 -8.75 -13.72
CA GLY A 56 -14.93 -7.40 -14.00
C GLY A 56 -13.40 -7.24 -14.00
N ILE A 57 -12.63 -8.33 -13.92
CA ILE A 57 -11.18 -8.28 -13.91
C ILE A 57 -10.66 -7.94 -15.30
N VAL A 58 -9.78 -6.94 -15.36
CA VAL A 58 -9.12 -6.51 -16.60
C VAL A 58 -7.65 -6.85 -16.53
N VAL A 59 -7.13 -7.54 -17.54
CA VAL A 59 -5.72 -7.96 -17.66
C VAL A 59 -5.16 -7.48 -18.97
N THR A 60 -3.90 -7.09 -18.99
CA THR A 60 -3.21 -6.64 -20.20
C THR A 60 -1.91 -7.43 -20.43
N ALA A 61 -1.61 -7.77 -21.67
CA ALA A 61 -0.33 -8.35 -22.07
C ALA A 61 0.21 -7.63 -23.30
N ARG A 62 1.50 -7.27 -23.24
CA ARG A 62 2.24 -6.58 -24.31
C ARG A 62 3.68 -7.09 -24.43
N GLU A 63 3.93 -8.31 -23.98
CA GLU A 63 5.27 -8.87 -23.80
C GLU A 63 5.85 -9.37 -25.11
N SER A 64 4.98 -9.84 -26.01
CA SER A 64 5.37 -10.37 -27.30
C SER A 64 4.88 -9.50 -28.46
N ARG A 65 5.57 -9.62 -29.60
CA ARG A 65 5.09 -9.04 -30.87
C ARG A 65 3.92 -9.83 -31.49
N SER A 66 3.63 -11.03 -30.97
CA SER A 66 2.54 -11.88 -31.44
C SER A 66 1.29 -11.66 -30.59
N GLN A 67 0.18 -11.27 -31.22
CA GLN A 67 -1.14 -11.16 -30.57
C GLN A 67 -1.57 -12.47 -29.92
N PHE A 68 -1.31 -13.60 -30.61
CA PHE A 68 -1.66 -14.92 -30.12
C PHE A 68 -0.96 -15.23 -28.78
N GLN A 69 0.35 -14.94 -28.69
CA GLN A 69 1.10 -15.14 -27.45
C GLN A 69 0.63 -14.19 -26.34
N ASN A 70 0.33 -12.95 -26.69
CA ASN A 70 -0.20 -11.99 -25.71
C ASN A 70 -1.60 -12.39 -25.21
N ARG A 71 -2.46 -12.96 -26.08
CA ARG A 71 -3.75 -13.52 -25.68
C ARG A 71 -3.57 -14.69 -24.71
N ALA A 72 -2.69 -15.62 -24.98
CA ALA A 72 -2.36 -16.72 -24.09
C ALA A 72 -1.77 -16.24 -22.75
N SER A 73 -0.94 -15.19 -22.77
CA SER A 73 -0.42 -14.54 -21.56
C SER A 73 -1.52 -13.85 -20.74
N CYS A 74 -2.50 -13.20 -21.39
CA CYS A 74 -3.67 -12.64 -20.71
C CYS A 74 -4.47 -13.72 -19.98
N LEU A 75 -4.76 -14.84 -20.62
CA LEU A 75 -5.50 -15.95 -20.00
C LEU A 75 -4.76 -16.52 -18.77
N ARG A 76 -3.44 -16.70 -18.88
CA ARG A 76 -2.62 -17.14 -17.73
C ARG A 76 -2.66 -16.14 -16.57
N LYS A 77 -2.52 -14.84 -16.86
CA LYS A 77 -2.59 -13.78 -15.86
C LYS A 77 -3.99 -13.69 -15.23
N LEU A 78 -5.03 -13.82 -16.03
CA LEU A 78 -6.41 -13.82 -15.56
C LEU A 78 -6.66 -14.99 -14.60
N ARG A 79 -6.25 -16.21 -14.97
CA ARG A 79 -6.36 -17.38 -14.09
C ARG A 79 -5.63 -17.18 -12.77
N ALA A 80 -4.40 -16.71 -12.81
CA ALA A 80 -3.62 -16.43 -11.60
C ALA A 80 -4.29 -15.39 -10.69
N GLU A 81 -4.93 -14.38 -11.28
CA GLU A 81 -5.66 -13.35 -10.52
C GLU A 81 -6.96 -13.91 -9.91
N LEU A 82 -7.68 -14.76 -10.65
CA LEU A 82 -8.86 -15.47 -10.15
C LEU A 82 -8.48 -16.41 -8.99
N GLU A 83 -7.40 -17.20 -9.13
CA GLU A 83 -6.87 -18.05 -8.06
C GLU A 83 -6.47 -17.24 -6.83
N ARG A 84 -5.84 -16.09 -7.03
CA ARG A 84 -5.43 -15.19 -5.93
C ARG A 84 -6.63 -14.69 -5.15
N ARG A 85 -7.70 -14.29 -5.86
CA ARG A 85 -8.96 -13.80 -5.24
C ARG A 85 -9.83 -14.93 -4.71
N GLY A 86 -9.75 -16.12 -5.28
CA GLY A 86 -10.47 -17.32 -4.85
C GLY A 86 -9.93 -17.94 -3.57
N ARG A 87 -8.79 -17.48 -3.07
CA ARG A 87 -8.26 -17.98 -1.80
C ARG A 87 -9.14 -17.54 -0.63
N PRO A 88 -9.53 -18.47 0.26
CA PRO A 88 -10.30 -18.10 1.43
C PRO A 88 -9.52 -17.12 2.31
N PRO A 89 -10.20 -16.15 2.92
CA PRO A 89 -9.56 -15.20 3.81
C PRO A 89 -8.92 -15.93 4.98
N ARG A 90 -7.65 -15.62 5.27
CA ARG A 90 -6.94 -16.23 6.38
C ARG A 90 -7.62 -15.85 7.69
N ARG A 91 -8.07 -16.85 8.45
CA ARG A 91 -8.61 -16.63 9.79
C ARG A 91 -7.53 -16.03 10.68
N ARG A 92 -7.79 -14.85 11.20
CA ARG A 92 -6.89 -14.20 12.15
C ARG A 92 -6.92 -14.96 13.49
N VAL A 93 -5.82 -15.61 13.83
CA VAL A 93 -5.62 -16.26 15.12
C VAL A 93 -5.10 -15.22 16.10
N LYS A 94 -5.74 -15.12 17.29
CA LYS A 94 -5.25 -14.24 18.36
C LYS A 94 -3.90 -14.75 18.85
N THR A 95 -2.86 -13.94 18.69
CA THR A 95 -1.52 -14.25 19.19
C THR A 95 -1.34 -13.70 20.60
N LYS A 96 -0.65 -14.44 21.45
CA LYS A 96 -0.29 -13.93 22.79
C LYS A 96 0.64 -12.73 22.64
N VAL A 97 0.42 -11.70 23.46
CA VAL A 97 1.29 -10.51 23.47
C VAL A 97 2.69 -10.93 23.93
N PRO A 98 3.76 -10.65 23.18
CA PRO A 98 5.13 -11.01 23.55
C PRO A 98 5.51 -10.40 24.89
N GLN A 99 6.28 -11.13 25.67
CA GLN A 99 6.72 -10.70 27.01
C GLN A 99 7.47 -9.37 26.97
N ARG A 100 8.28 -9.17 25.94
CA ARG A 100 9.00 -7.91 25.68
C ARG A 100 8.05 -6.71 25.52
N SER A 101 6.90 -6.89 24.86
CA SER A 101 5.91 -5.83 24.71
C SER A 101 5.20 -5.50 26.03
N ARG A 102 4.94 -6.52 26.87
CA ARG A 102 4.39 -6.31 28.21
C ARG A 102 5.38 -5.53 29.08
N GLN A 103 6.65 -5.91 29.06
CA GLN A 103 7.71 -5.22 29.81
C GLN A 103 7.86 -3.76 29.37
N ARG A 104 7.83 -3.51 28.05
CA ARG A 104 7.88 -2.16 27.53
C ARG A 104 6.71 -1.31 28.05
N ARG A 105 5.49 -1.83 28.01
CA ARG A 105 4.31 -1.13 28.57
C ARG A 105 4.43 -0.83 30.07
N LEU A 106 5.01 -1.74 30.84
CA LEU A 106 5.24 -1.51 32.26
C LEU A 106 6.28 -0.41 32.49
N ASN A 107 7.37 -0.44 31.75
CA ASN A 107 8.40 0.59 31.81
C ASN A 107 7.85 1.96 31.40
N ASP A 108 7.07 2.03 30.34
CA ASP A 108 6.41 3.26 29.87
C ASP A 108 5.44 3.82 30.92
N LYS A 109 4.66 2.94 31.56
CA LYS A 109 3.76 3.33 32.66
C LYS A 109 4.56 3.89 33.84
N HIS A 110 5.63 3.21 34.24
CA HIS A 110 6.50 3.66 35.34
C HIS A 110 7.14 5.02 35.02
N PHE A 111 7.69 5.16 33.82
CA PHE A 111 8.28 6.41 33.36
C PHE A 111 7.26 7.56 33.36
N ASN A 112 6.06 7.31 32.85
CA ASN A 112 4.99 8.32 32.86
C ASN A 112 4.49 8.65 34.27
N ALA A 113 4.49 7.69 35.21
CA ALA A 113 4.16 7.94 36.60
C ALA A 113 5.18 8.85 37.29
N ILE A 114 6.48 8.58 37.07
CA ILE A 114 7.56 9.45 37.56
C ILE A 114 7.43 10.85 36.98
N LYS A 115 7.21 10.97 35.67
CA LYS A 115 7.04 12.27 35.01
C LYS A 115 5.85 13.05 35.54
N LYS A 116 4.73 12.40 35.86
CA LYS A 116 3.54 13.02 36.46
C LYS A 116 3.76 13.38 37.93
N GLY A 117 4.57 12.61 38.67
CA GLY A 117 4.88 12.87 40.08
C GLY A 117 5.91 13.98 40.28
N GLN A 118 6.68 14.36 39.24
CA GLN A 118 7.54 15.53 39.29
C GLN A 118 6.65 16.79 39.30
N PRO A 119 6.72 17.63 40.33
CA PRO A 119 6.00 18.90 40.33
C PRO A 119 6.48 19.65 39.07
N SER A 120 5.54 20.04 38.22
CA SER A 120 5.82 20.96 37.13
C SER A 120 6.57 22.14 37.75
N GLN A 121 7.81 22.39 37.35
CA GLN A 121 8.42 23.68 37.63
C GLN A 121 7.53 24.70 36.95
N ALA A 122 6.54 25.17 37.74
CA ALA A 122 5.75 26.32 37.35
C ALA A 122 6.77 27.37 36.92
N ARG A 123 6.62 27.87 35.73
CA ARG A 123 7.32 29.01 35.21
C ARG A 123 7.28 30.07 36.33
N ARG A 124 8.31 30.09 37.16
CA ARG A 124 8.52 31.22 38.08
C ARG A 124 8.80 32.37 37.13
N GLY A 125 7.77 33.19 37.05
CA GLY A 125 7.74 34.38 36.24
C GLY A 125 9.01 35.16 36.36
N GLY A 126 9.45 35.64 35.21
CA GLY A 126 10.56 36.54 35.11
C GLY A 126 10.40 37.66 36.10
N MET A 127 11.26 37.65 37.11
CA MET A 127 11.51 38.83 37.88
C MET A 127 12.36 39.69 36.96
N ILE A 128 11.72 40.67 36.37
CA ILE A 128 12.37 41.75 35.66
C ILE A 128 13.20 42.52 36.69
N PHE A 129 14.47 42.23 36.80
CA PHE A 129 15.41 43.13 37.47
C PHE A 129 15.59 44.36 36.60
N SER A 130 14.81 45.38 36.91
CA SER A 130 15.07 46.73 36.46
C SER A 130 16.40 47.17 37.12
N ILE A 131 17.48 47.08 36.38
CA ILE A 131 18.70 47.72 36.79
C ILE A 131 18.58 49.18 36.36
N SER A 132 18.26 49.97 37.36
CA SER A 132 18.37 51.42 37.32
C SER A 132 19.78 51.82 36.90
N CYS A 133 19.85 52.62 35.86
CA CYS A 133 21.01 53.31 35.41
C CYS A 133 21.40 54.37 36.49
N GLY A 134 22.61 54.28 37.06
CA GLY A 134 23.18 55.22 38.00
C GLY A 134 24.67 55.24 37.81
N GLU A 135 25.10 56.21 37.07
CA GLU A 135 26.24 57.11 37.19
C GLU A 135 27.64 56.60 37.60
N MET A 136 28.53 56.96 36.74
CA MET A 136 29.85 57.55 36.98
C MET A 136 30.96 56.74 37.64
N GLY A 137 32.05 56.75 36.94
CA GLY A 137 33.37 56.47 37.50
C GLY A 137 34.46 56.22 36.48
N THR A 138 34.88 57.25 35.82
CA THR A 138 36.20 57.39 35.18
C THR A 138 37.33 56.99 36.14
N VAL A 139 38.41 56.35 35.65
CA VAL A 139 39.86 56.45 35.91
C VAL A 139 40.51 55.19 35.31
N LEU A 140 41.21 55.27 34.20
CA LEU A 140 42.65 55.62 33.96
C LEU A 140 43.67 54.52 34.37
N ARG A 141 44.37 54.03 33.34
CA ARG A 141 45.80 53.52 33.35
C ARG A 141 46.06 52.18 34.04
N LEU A 142 46.67 51.22 33.40
CA LEU A 142 47.96 51.16 32.65
C LEU A 142 47.87 50.01 31.64
#